data_7c03757d16f6ffe9c6492ce895394cc9
#
_entry.id   7c03757d16f6ffe9c6492ce895394cc9
#
_cell.length_a   1.000
_cell.length_b   1.000
_cell.length_c   1.000
_cell.angle_alpha   90.00
_cell.angle_beta   90.00
_cell.angle_gamma   90.00
#
_symmetry.space_group_name_H-M   'P 1'
#
loop_
_entity.id
_entity.type
_entity.pdbx_description
1 polymer ?
#
loop_
_entity_poly.entity_id
_entity_poly.type
_entity_poly.pdbx_seq_one_letter_code
_entity_poly.pdbx_strand_id
1 'polypeptide(L)'
;QDELEERGVEVIPWNIHSFQPEDLHYARFDSPALAALKADLALADGLIVATPIYKASFSGALKTLLDLLPERALEHKVVLPLASGGSSSHLLAVDYALKPVLNALKAQEVLHGVFATDGQILNYDRQPQLEQQLSERLEDALDTFWHALHRRHQPYAQAV
;
A
#
# COMPACT_ATOMS: atom_id res chain seq x y z
N GLN A 1 9.65 -3.51 5.62
CA GLN A 1 10.73 -2.96 4.78
C GLN A 1 11.88 -3.94 4.74
N ASP A 2 12.52 -4.21 5.87
CA ASP A 2 13.70 -5.08 6.01
C ASP A 2 13.53 -6.43 5.29
N GLU A 3 12.41 -7.08 5.46
CA GLU A 3 12.07 -8.37 4.82
C GLU A 3 12.12 -8.32 3.28
N LEU A 4 11.72 -7.21 2.66
CA LEU A 4 11.79 -7.04 1.21
C LEU A 4 13.19 -6.68 0.74
N GLU A 5 13.91 -5.87 1.52
CA GLU A 5 15.30 -5.51 1.24
C GLU A 5 16.23 -6.74 1.32
N GLU A 6 16.00 -7.63 2.29
CA GLU A 6 16.69 -8.92 2.37
C GLU A 6 16.46 -9.83 1.14
N ARG A 7 15.31 -9.64 0.48
CA ARG A 7 14.97 -10.32 -0.79
C ARG A 7 15.46 -9.59 -2.04
N GLY A 8 16.24 -8.52 -1.88
CA GLY A 8 16.81 -7.75 -2.98
C GLY A 8 15.83 -6.77 -3.64
N VAL A 9 14.75 -6.40 -2.97
CA VAL A 9 13.81 -5.37 -3.42
C VAL A 9 14.24 -4.02 -2.87
N GLU A 10 14.45 -3.03 -3.74
CA GLU A 10 14.64 -1.65 -3.32
C GLU A 10 13.32 -1.08 -2.80
N VAL A 11 13.31 -0.55 -1.57
CA VAL A 11 12.12 0.00 -0.93
C VAL A 11 12.30 1.49 -0.67
N ILE A 12 11.43 2.31 -1.25
CA ILE A 12 11.40 3.76 -1.05
C ILE A 12 10.20 4.10 -0.16
N PRO A 13 10.41 4.36 1.15
CA PRO A 13 9.31 4.62 2.08
C PRO A 13 8.78 6.05 1.92
N TRP A 14 7.45 6.16 1.82
CA TRP A 14 6.74 7.42 1.88
C TRP A 14 5.76 7.42 3.05
N ASN A 15 5.61 8.57 3.67
CA ASN A 15 4.70 8.78 4.78
C ASN A 15 3.84 10.01 4.53
N ILE A 16 2.61 10.02 5.03
CA ILE A 16 1.70 11.17 4.92
C ILE A 16 2.32 12.45 5.54
N HIS A 17 3.18 12.29 6.55
CA HIS A 17 3.90 13.40 7.17
C HIS A 17 5.05 13.98 6.32
N SER A 18 5.36 13.36 5.18
CA SER A 18 6.30 13.90 4.19
C SER A 18 5.71 15.06 3.39
N PHE A 19 4.41 15.31 3.54
CA PHE A 19 3.66 16.34 2.82
C PHE A 19 3.23 17.46 3.75
N GLN A 20 3.15 18.68 3.23
CA GLN A 20 2.51 19.77 3.95
C GLN A 20 0.99 19.49 3.99
N PRO A 21 0.34 19.57 5.17
CA PRO A 21 -1.09 19.29 5.29
C PRO A 21 -1.95 20.15 4.35
N GLU A 22 -1.55 21.41 4.14
CA GLU A 22 -2.23 22.35 3.25
C GLU A 22 -2.19 21.91 1.79
N ASP A 23 -1.08 21.28 1.35
CA ASP A 23 -0.95 20.77 -0.01
C ASP A 23 -1.94 19.65 -0.28
N LEU A 24 -2.12 18.76 0.69
CA LEU A 24 -3.09 17.68 0.61
C LEU A 24 -4.53 18.21 0.71
N HIS A 25 -4.80 19.09 1.69
CA HIS A 25 -6.15 19.58 1.98
C HIS A 25 -6.70 20.47 0.86
N TYR A 26 -5.87 21.32 0.28
CA TYR A 26 -6.26 22.23 -0.80
C TYR A 26 -5.95 21.70 -2.20
N ALA A 27 -5.61 20.42 -2.33
CA ALA A 27 -5.31 19.76 -3.60
C ALA A 27 -4.28 20.50 -4.46
N ARG A 28 -3.12 20.81 -3.86
CA ARG A 28 -2.03 21.48 -4.57
C ARG A 28 -1.24 20.49 -5.42
N PHE A 29 -1.62 20.36 -6.67
CA PHE A 29 -1.02 19.43 -7.63
C PHE A 29 0.44 19.77 -8.00
N ASP A 30 0.90 20.96 -7.70
CA ASP A 30 2.25 21.49 -7.94
C ASP A 30 3.19 21.37 -6.72
N SER A 31 2.75 20.72 -5.64
CA SER A 31 3.58 20.48 -4.46
C SER A 31 4.87 19.73 -4.81
N PRO A 32 6.06 20.21 -4.36
CA PRO A 32 7.33 19.54 -4.61
C PRO A 32 7.38 18.10 -4.05
N ALA A 33 6.80 17.86 -2.87
CA ALA A 33 6.74 16.53 -2.27
C ALA A 33 5.87 15.58 -3.11
N LEU A 34 4.76 16.09 -3.67
CA LEU A 34 3.92 15.31 -4.58
C LEU A 34 4.64 15.01 -5.89
N ALA A 35 5.41 15.95 -6.43
CA ALA A 35 6.22 15.73 -7.63
C ALA A 35 7.27 14.63 -7.41
N ALA A 36 7.94 14.63 -6.25
CA ALA A 36 8.91 13.60 -5.86
C ALA A 36 8.23 12.21 -5.72
N LEU A 37 7.10 12.11 -5.02
CA LEU A 37 6.33 10.87 -4.93
C LEU A 37 5.94 10.33 -6.31
N LYS A 38 5.47 11.20 -7.21
CA LYS A 38 5.10 10.80 -8.58
C LYS A 38 6.29 10.27 -9.36
N ALA A 39 7.47 10.85 -9.18
CA ALA A 39 8.69 10.38 -9.81
C ALA A 39 9.10 8.99 -9.32
N ASP A 40 9.12 8.77 -8.00
CA ASP A 40 9.42 7.47 -7.42
C ASP A 40 8.37 6.42 -7.80
N LEU A 41 7.09 6.79 -7.76
CA LEU A 41 6.01 5.90 -8.15
C LEU A 41 6.10 5.50 -9.64
N ALA A 42 6.54 6.40 -10.51
CA ALA A 42 6.71 6.09 -11.93
C ALA A 42 7.78 5.00 -12.17
N LEU A 43 8.80 4.93 -11.33
CA LEU A 43 9.88 3.95 -11.41
C LEU A 43 9.55 2.63 -10.70
N ALA A 44 8.62 2.65 -9.75
CA ALA A 44 8.29 1.48 -8.94
C ALA A 44 7.53 0.41 -9.75
N ASP A 45 7.85 -0.86 -9.51
CA ASP A 45 7.13 -2.02 -10.05
C ASP A 45 5.91 -2.40 -9.22
N GLY A 46 5.88 -2.01 -7.97
CA GLY A 46 4.78 -2.28 -7.06
C GLY A 46 4.64 -1.24 -5.96
N LEU A 47 3.57 -1.35 -5.22
CA LEU A 47 3.23 -0.44 -4.13
C LEU A 47 2.64 -1.21 -2.96
N ILE A 48 3.15 -0.96 -1.76
CA ILE A 48 2.51 -1.37 -0.51
C ILE A 48 1.78 -0.15 0.06
N VAL A 49 0.48 -0.28 0.23
CA VAL A 49 -0.37 0.79 0.80
C VAL A 49 -0.81 0.38 2.19
N ALA A 50 -0.29 1.05 3.21
CA ALA A 50 -0.65 0.81 4.61
C ALA A 50 -1.53 1.94 5.15
N THR A 51 -2.63 1.58 5.82
CA THR A 51 -3.60 2.55 6.35
C THR A 51 -4.30 2.06 7.61
N PRO A 52 -4.55 2.92 8.59
CA PRO A 52 -5.52 2.61 9.62
C PRO A 52 -6.95 2.66 9.07
N ILE A 53 -7.86 1.89 9.68
CA ILE A 53 -9.29 1.96 9.37
C ILE A 53 -9.99 2.87 10.37
N TYR A 54 -10.60 3.92 9.86
CA TYR A 54 -11.44 4.85 10.61
C TYR A 54 -12.84 4.89 10.02
N LYS A 55 -13.86 4.73 10.87
CA LYS A 55 -15.28 4.79 10.44
C LYS A 55 -15.58 3.88 9.23
N ALA A 56 -15.15 2.63 9.35
CA ALA A 56 -15.37 1.57 8.34
C ALA A 56 -14.70 1.81 6.98
N SER A 57 -13.69 2.68 6.89
CA SER A 57 -12.95 2.97 5.66
C SER A 57 -11.47 3.24 5.96
N PHE A 58 -10.65 3.26 4.93
CA PHE A 58 -9.26 3.73 5.05
C PHE A 58 -9.19 5.21 5.41
N SER A 59 -8.04 5.68 5.91
CA SER A 59 -7.91 7.03 6.44
C SER A 59 -8.18 8.11 5.38
N GLY A 60 -8.87 9.20 5.78
CA GLY A 60 -9.07 10.35 4.92
C GLY A 60 -7.76 11.00 4.46
N ALA A 61 -6.71 10.96 5.30
CA ALA A 61 -5.38 11.45 4.93
C ALA A 61 -4.80 10.66 3.74
N LEU A 62 -4.95 9.33 3.71
CA LEU A 62 -4.54 8.55 2.55
C LEU A 62 -5.38 8.91 1.32
N LYS A 63 -6.69 9.12 1.48
CA LYS A 63 -7.57 9.49 0.35
C LYS A 63 -7.18 10.83 -0.26
N THR A 64 -6.85 11.83 0.56
CA THR A 64 -6.39 13.14 0.04
C THR A 64 -5.11 13.01 -0.79
N LEU A 65 -4.19 12.12 -0.40
CA LEU A 65 -2.97 11.84 -1.17
C LEU A 65 -3.29 11.12 -2.49
N LEU A 66 -4.11 10.08 -2.44
CA LEU A 66 -4.48 9.30 -3.63
C LEU A 66 -5.23 10.16 -4.67
N ASP A 67 -6.03 11.13 -4.22
CA ASP A 67 -6.75 12.07 -5.11
C ASP A 67 -5.83 12.98 -5.92
N LEU A 68 -4.59 13.18 -5.46
CA LEU A 68 -3.58 14.02 -6.14
C LEU A 68 -2.72 13.25 -7.14
N LEU A 69 -2.87 11.92 -7.19
CA LEU A 69 -2.13 11.10 -8.14
C LEU A 69 -2.75 11.18 -9.55
N PRO A 70 -1.96 11.00 -10.60
CA PRO A 70 -2.48 10.88 -11.96
C PRO A 70 -3.50 9.73 -12.09
N GLU A 71 -4.45 9.86 -13.03
CA GLU A 71 -5.50 8.85 -13.26
C GLU A 71 -4.96 7.41 -13.43
N ARG A 72 -3.80 7.26 -14.05
CA ARG A 72 -3.16 5.96 -14.33
C ARG A 72 -1.91 5.74 -13.49
N ALA A 73 -1.85 6.30 -12.28
CA ALA A 73 -0.66 6.27 -11.43
C ALA A 73 -0.20 4.85 -11.07
N LEU A 74 -1.11 3.90 -11.02
CA LEU A 74 -0.83 2.50 -10.66
C LEU A 74 -0.84 1.54 -11.86
N GLU A 75 -0.90 2.08 -13.06
CA GLU A 75 -0.83 1.27 -14.27
C GLU A 75 0.48 0.46 -14.31
N HIS A 76 0.37 -0.80 -14.67
CA HIS A 76 1.49 -1.75 -14.66
C HIS A 76 2.10 -2.04 -13.28
N LYS A 77 1.42 -1.75 -12.19
CA LYS A 77 1.91 -2.00 -10.82
C LYS A 77 1.10 -3.05 -10.09
N VAL A 78 1.81 -3.83 -9.28
CA VAL A 78 1.20 -4.72 -8.29
C VAL A 78 1.01 -3.94 -7.00
N VAL A 79 -0.15 -4.04 -6.38
CA VAL A 79 -0.44 -3.35 -5.12
C VAL A 79 -0.78 -4.34 -4.02
N LEU A 80 -0.09 -4.24 -2.90
CA LEU A 80 -0.39 -4.97 -1.67
C LEU A 80 -1.02 -4.01 -0.65
N PRO A 81 -2.33 -4.11 -0.37
CA PRO A 81 -2.96 -3.30 0.67
C PRO A 81 -2.73 -3.91 2.06
N LEU A 82 -2.34 -3.08 3.01
CA LEU A 82 -2.23 -3.41 4.42
C LEU A 82 -3.14 -2.49 5.23
N ALA A 83 -3.89 -3.03 6.16
CA ALA A 83 -4.76 -2.22 7.00
C ALA A 83 -4.71 -2.64 8.46
N SER A 84 -4.92 -1.69 9.38
CA SER A 84 -5.06 -1.96 10.79
C SER A 84 -6.30 -1.30 11.37
N GLY A 85 -6.85 -1.88 12.43
CA GLY A 85 -7.99 -1.30 13.11
C GLY A 85 -8.31 -2.00 14.43
N GLY A 86 -9.13 -1.35 15.26
CA GLY A 86 -9.46 -1.84 16.60
C GLY A 86 -10.28 -3.15 16.65
N SER A 87 -10.86 -3.58 15.52
CA SER A 87 -11.73 -4.76 15.47
C SER A 87 -11.68 -5.43 14.09
N SER A 88 -11.69 -6.76 14.08
CA SER A 88 -11.82 -7.58 12.87
C SER A 88 -13.12 -7.35 12.10
N SER A 89 -14.13 -6.73 12.72
CA SER A 89 -15.38 -6.35 12.05
C SER A 89 -15.18 -5.41 10.86
N HIS A 90 -14.04 -4.75 10.77
CA HIS A 90 -13.71 -3.79 9.73
C HIS A 90 -12.79 -4.35 8.62
N LEU A 91 -12.47 -5.64 8.64
CA LEU A 91 -11.56 -6.24 7.67
C LEU A 91 -12.02 -6.04 6.21
N LEU A 92 -13.32 -6.03 5.97
CA LEU A 92 -13.89 -5.82 4.64
C LEU A 92 -13.72 -4.39 4.10
N ALA A 93 -13.29 -3.43 4.92
CA ALA A 93 -12.98 -2.08 4.44
C ALA A 93 -11.84 -2.07 3.41
N VAL A 94 -10.93 -3.04 3.46
CA VAL A 94 -9.88 -3.21 2.44
C VAL A 94 -10.53 -3.51 1.08
N ASP A 95 -11.45 -4.48 1.03
CA ASP A 95 -12.06 -4.95 -0.22
C ASP A 95 -13.09 -3.96 -0.78
N TYR A 96 -13.91 -3.35 0.09
CA TYR A 96 -15.04 -2.52 -0.34
C TYR A 96 -14.77 -1.02 -0.36
N ALA A 97 -13.70 -0.54 0.29
CA ALA A 97 -13.36 0.87 0.27
C ALA A 97 -12.00 1.15 -0.40
N LEU A 98 -10.92 0.47 0.01
CA LEU A 98 -9.59 0.77 -0.51
C LEU A 98 -9.34 0.20 -1.92
N LYS A 99 -9.61 -1.06 -2.16
CA LYS A 99 -9.37 -1.71 -3.47
C LYS A 99 -10.09 -1.03 -4.63
N PRO A 100 -11.35 -0.55 -4.51
CA PRO A 100 -11.98 0.21 -5.58
C PRO A 100 -11.21 1.46 -5.99
N VAL A 101 -10.61 2.18 -5.05
CA VAL A 101 -9.79 3.37 -5.33
C VAL A 101 -8.49 2.98 -6.04
N LEU A 102 -7.82 1.93 -5.59
CA LEU A 102 -6.61 1.42 -6.24
C LEU A 102 -6.89 0.95 -7.67
N ASN A 103 -8.02 0.31 -7.90
CA ASN A 103 -8.47 -0.08 -9.24
C ASN A 103 -8.83 1.14 -10.12
N ALA A 104 -9.42 2.19 -9.54
CA ALA A 104 -9.67 3.44 -10.26
C ALA A 104 -8.38 4.11 -10.74
N LEU A 105 -7.28 3.99 -9.98
CA LEU A 105 -5.92 4.42 -10.36
C LEU A 105 -5.23 3.46 -11.35
N LYS A 106 -5.96 2.47 -11.87
CA LYS A 106 -5.52 1.49 -12.87
C LYS A 106 -4.42 0.53 -12.38
N ALA A 107 -4.45 0.15 -11.09
CA ALA A 107 -3.59 -0.93 -10.62
C ALA A 107 -3.76 -2.16 -11.49
N GLN A 108 -2.64 -2.77 -11.92
CA GLN A 108 -2.68 -3.96 -12.76
C GLN A 108 -3.17 -5.17 -11.96
N GLU A 109 -2.70 -5.29 -10.73
CA GLU A 109 -3.08 -6.36 -9.82
C GLU A 109 -3.16 -5.79 -8.40
N VAL A 110 -4.28 -5.98 -7.73
CA VAL A 110 -4.43 -5.67 -6.31
C VAL A 110 -4.54 -6.97 -5.54
N LEU A 111 -3.53 -7.26 -4.74
CA LEU A 111 -3.45 -8.50 -3.98
C LEU A 111 -4.50 -8.54 -2.85
N HIS A 112 -4.65 -9.70 -2.25
CA HIS A 112 -5.64 -9.90 -1.18
C HIS A 112 -5.45 -8.92 -0.02
N GLY A 113 -4.21 -8.70 0.40
CA GLY A 113 -3.85 -7.80 1.48
C GLY A 113 -3.90 -8.46 2.86
N VAL A 114 -3.49 -7.69 3.88
CA VAL A 114 -3.52 -8.13 5.27
C VAL A 114 -4.23 -7.09 6.12
N PHE A 115 -5.13 -7.57 6.96
CA PHE A 115 -5.75 -6.78 8.01
C PHE A 115 -5.21 -7.22 9.37
N ALA A 116 -4.74 -6.25 10.16
CA ALA A 116 -4.28 -6.45 11.54
C ALA A 116 -5.24 -5.78 12.51
N THR A 117 -5.55 -6.44 13.62
CA THR A 117 -6.18 -5.74 14.75
C THR A 117 -5.10 -5.09 15.62
N ASP A 118 -5.44 -4.00 16.30
CA ASP A 118 -4.50 -3.29 17.19
C ASP A 118 -3.92 -4.22 18.26
N GLY A 119 -4.71 -5.20 18.74
CA GLY A 119 -4.26 -6.21 19.70
C GLY A 119 -3.21 -7.20 19.18
N GLN A 120 -3.06 -7.31 17.87
CA GLN A 120 -2.06 -8.19 17.23
C GLN A 120 -0.71 -7.49 17.01
N ILE A 121 -0.64 -6.17 17.27
CA ILE A 121 0.59 -5.38 17.18
C ILE A 121 0.95 -4.90 18.56
N LEU A 122 1.89 -5.59 19.20
CA LEU A 122 2.35 -5.26 20.55
C LEU A 122 3.47 -4.22 20.51
N ASN A 123 3.58 -3.38 21.53
CA ASN A 123 4.65 -2.40 21.71
C ASN A 123 4.83 -1.46 20.49
N TYR A 124 3.76 -1.07 19.84
CA TYR A 124 3.75 -0.30 18.59
C TYR A 124 4.49 1.06 18.69
N ASP A 125 4.62 1.60 19.90
CA ASP A 125 5.27 2.88 20.20
C ASP A 125 6.79 2.80 20.42
N ARG A 126 7.37 1.59 20.45
CA ARG A 126 8.80 1.36 20.71
C ARG A 126 9.41 0.38 19.68
N GLN A 127 9.23 -0.90 19.94
CA GLN A 127 9.66 -2.01 19.07
C GLN A 127 8.44 -2.87 18.77
N PRO A 128 7.75 -2.62 17.66
CA PRO A 128 6.56 -3.37 17.31
C PRO A 128 6.86 -4.87 17.22
N GLN A 129 6.04 -5.66 17.90
CA GLN A 129 6.08 -7.12 17.84
C GLN A 129 4.73 -7.60 17.30
N LEU A 130 4.77 -8.42 16.28
CA LEU A 130 3.57 -9.00 15.72
C LEU A 130 3.22 -10.29 16.45
N GLU A 131 1.92 -10.51 16.68
CA GLU A 131 1.43 -11.82 17.04
C GLU A 131 1.82 -12.83 15.97
N GLN A 132 2.14 -14.07 16.36
CA GLN A 132 2.65 -15.09 15.44
C GLN A 132 1.77 -15.28 14.21
N GLN A 133 0.46 -15.39 14.39
CA GLN A 133 -0.49 -15.60 13.29
C GLN A 133 -0.55 -14.40 12.32
N LEU A 134 -0.36 -13.17 12.83
CA LEU A 134 -0.25 -11.99 11.99
C LEU A 134 1.07 -11.97 11.21
N SER A 135 2.18 -12.35 11.87
CA SER A 135 3.50 -12.46 11.22
C SER A 135 3.45 -13.43 10.05
N GLU A 136 2.93 -14.63 10.26
CA GLU A 136 2.78 -15.66 9.22
C GLU A 136 1.95 -15.14 8.03
N ARG A 137 0.80 -14.50 8.29
CA ARG A 137 -0.03 -13.93 7.21
C ARG A 137 0.66 -12.79 6.46
N LEU A 138 1.46 -11.99 7.14
CA LEU A 138 2.22 -10.91 6.51
C LEU A 138 3.35 -11.47 5.66
N GLU A 139 4.07 -12.48 6.14
CA GLU A 139 5.10 -13.19 5.40
C GLU A 139 4.54 -13.81 4.11
N ASP A 140 3.42 -14.54 4.18
CA ASP A 140 2.73 -15.11 3.03
C ASP A 140 2.31 -14.04 2.02
N ALA A 141 1.84 -12.88 2.50
CA ALA A 141 1.44 -11.77 1.65
C ALA A 141 2.65 -11.11 0.96
N LEU A 142 3.78 -10.96 1.68
CA LEU A 142 5.03 -10.45 1.12
C LEU A 142 5.63 -11.43 0.10
N ASP A 143 5.57 -12.73 0.34
CA ASP A 143 5.95 -13.76 -0.64
C ASP A 143 5.11 -13.64 -1.92
N THR A 144 3.80 -13.51 -1.76
CA THR A 144 2.89 -13.34 -2.89
C THR A 144 3.21 -12.06 -3.67
N PHE A 145 3.49 -10.97 -2.98
CA PHE A 145 3.87 -9.69 -3.58
C PHE A 145 5.20 -9.81 -4.33
N TRP A 146 6.22 -10.39 -3.71
CA TRP A 146 7.53 -10.63 -4.32
C TRP A 146 7.41 -11.47 -5.60
N HIS A 147 6.67 -12.56 -5.57
CA HIS A 147 6.42 -13.39 -6.75
C HIS A 147 5.65 -12.63 -7.85
N ALA A 148 4.69 -11.78 -7.47
CA ALA A 148 3.94 -10.97 -8.43
C ALA A 148 4.83 -9.94 -9.14
N LEU A 149 5.76 -9.30 -8.42
CA LEU A 149 6.76 -8.41 -9.00
C LEU A 149 7.63 -9.13 -10.04
N HIS A 150 8.09 -10.35 -9.73
CA HIS A 150 8.97 -11.12 -10.62
C HIS A 150 8.24 -11.66 -11.86
N ARG A 151 6.96 -12.03 -11.76
CA ARG A 151 6.17 -12.46 -12.93
C ARG A 151 6.07 -11.39 -14.00
N ARG A 152 6.12 -10.11 -13.65
CA ARG A 152 6.04 -9.00 -14.59
C ARG A 152 7.23 -8.89 -15.53
N HIS A 153 8.40 -9.35 -15.09
CA HIS A 153 9.63 -9.32 -15.89
C HIS A 153 9.79 -10.55 -16.79
N GLN A 154 8.87 -11.53 -16.72
CA GLN A 154 8.87 -12.65 -17.64
C GLN A 154 8.16 -12.26 -18.94
N PRO A 155 8.76 -12.51 -20.13
CA PRO A 155 8.07 -12.31 -21.38
C PRO A 155 6.80 -13.16 -21.40
N TYR A 156 5.68 -12.57 -21.84
CA TYR A 156 4.43 -13.29 -22.00
C TYR A 156 4.67 -14.55 -22.82
N ALA A 157 4.45 -15.74 -22.22
CA ALA A 157 4.27 -16.93 -23.01
C ALA A 157 3.06 -16.71 -23.90
N GLN A 158 3.27 -16.71 -25.23
CA GLN A 158 2.16 -16.56 -26.17
C GLN A 158 1.19 -17.71 -25.88
N ALA A 159 0.01 -17.36 -25.39
CA ALA A 159 -1.09 -18.32 -25.34
C ALA A 159 -1.50 -18.60 -26.79
N VAL A 160 -1.29 -19.84 -27.19
CA VAL A 160 -1.77 -20.40 -28.48
C VAL A 160 -3.24 -20.74 -28.34
#